data_4edb614c019f2fdd0f735dbb75fdb39a
#
_entry.id   4edb614c019f2fdd0f735dbb75fdb39a
#
_cell.length_a   1.000
_cell.length_b   1.000
_cell.length_c   1.000
_cell.angle_alpha   90.00
_cell.angle_beta   90.00
_cell.angle_gamma   90.00
#
_symmetry.space_group_name_H-M   'P 1'
#
loop_
_entity.id
_entity.type
_entity.pdbx_description
1 polymer ?
#
loop_
_entity_poly.entity_id
_entity_poly.type
_entity_poly.pdbx_seq_one_letter_code
_entity_poly.pdbx_strand_id
1 'polypeptide(L)'
;MVAAAAAIAVQSPAASTPRGARPAASQVKLFDGSSLSAWRGYKSDAPPAGWRIAGGALTKDGSVGDLVSRDEFGDFDLELEWKIGEAGNSGVFYRGTEEYDHIYWSAPEYQLLDDIKAADNKTRLTCAGADYAVYPSPAGHLKPVGQWNRARIVARGPHVEHWLNGFKLLEYEIGSADWTARVKASKFAAYPNYGKAARGHIGLQGDHPGSLAFRNIRIKALQ
;
A
#
# COMPACT_ATOMS: atom_id res chain seq x y z
N MET A 1 -72.72 43.50 -6.38
CA MET A 1 -71.98 42.23 -6.42
C MET A 1 -70.63 42.53 -7.07
N VAL A 2 -69.57 42.54 -6.27
CA VAL A 2 -68.21 42.83 -6.76
C VAL A 2 -67.45 41.50 -6.70
N ALA A 3 -67.01 41.04 -7.85
CA ALA A 3 -66.20 39.82 -7.96
C ALA A 3 -64.73 40.16 -7.67
N ALA A 4 -64.12 39.52 -6.67
CA ALA A 4 -62.69 39.61 -6.37
C ALA A 4 -61.96 38.55 -7.22
N ALA A 5 -61.02 38.99 -8.05
CA ALA A 5 -60.09 38.11 -8.78
C ALA A 5 -58.87 37.80 -7.89
N ALA A 6 -58.64 36.52 -7.62
CA ALA A 6 -57.45 36.02 -6.92
C ALA A 6 -56.31 35.82 -7.94
N ALA A 7 -55.20 36.54 -7.73
CA ALA A 7 -53.97 36.33 -8.50
C ALA A 7 -53.15 35.19 -7.90
N ILE A 8 -52.91 34.14 -8.73
CA ILE A 8 -52.02 33.04 -8.38
C ILE A 8 -50.60 33.44 -8.72
N ALA A 9 -49.75 33.59 -7.70
CA ALA A 9 -48.31 33.80 -7.88
C ALA A 9 -47.61 32.46 -8.24
N VAL A 10 -47.08 32.37 -9.45
CA VAL A 10 -46.24 31.27 -9.90
C VAL A 10 -44.82 31.48 -9.35
N GLN A 11 -44.40 30.69 -8.41
CA GLN A 11 -43.01 30.66 -7.94
C GLN A 11 -42.13 29.90 -8.94
N SER A 12 -41.14 30.57 -9.50
CA SER A 12 -40.08 29.97 -10.31
C SER A 12 -39.19 29.10 -9.46
N PRO A 13 -38.77 27.90 -9.92
CA PRO A 13 -37.82 27.05 -9.20
C PRO A 13 -36.44 27.72 -9.14
N ALA A 14 -35.85 27.76 -7.95
CA ALA A 14 -34.51 28.27 -7.71
C ALA A 14 -33.50 27.42 -8.50
N ALA A 15 -32.66 28.08 -9.30
CA ALA A 15 -31.56 27.44 -10.03
C ALA A 15 -30.55 26.82 -9.02
N SER A 16 -30.35 25.49 -9.13
CA SER A 16 -29.33 24.78 -8.37
C SER A 16 -27.95 25.20 -8.85
N THR A 17 -27.16 25.81 -8.00
CA THR A 17 -25.76 26.12 -8.24
C THR A 17 -24.98 24.83 -8.53
N PRO A 18 -24.16 24.75 -9.59
CA PRO A 18 -23.35 23.57 -9.86
C PRO A 18 -22.35 23.40 -8.71
N ARG A 19 -22.38 22.21 -8.09
CA ARG A 19 -21.42 21.78 -7.07
C ARG A 19 -20.03 21.85 -7.68
N GLY A 20 -19.19 22.79 -7.23
CA GLY A 20 -17.85 22.98 -7.76
C GLY A 20 -17.09 21.66 -7.84
N ALA A 21 -16.43 21.42 -8.98
CA ALA A 21 -15.60 20.26 -9.19
C ALA A 21 -14.54 20.20 -8.07
N ARG A 22 -14.56 19.11 -7.31
CA ARG A 22 -13.60 18.85 -6.23
C ARG A 22 -12.20 18.76 -6.86
N PRO A 23 -11.17 19.43 -6.32
CA PRO A 23 -9.83 19.35 -6.88
C PRO A 23 -9.39 17.89 -6.98
N ALA A 24 -8.83 17.51 -8.13
CA ALA A 24 -8.27 16.17 -8.30
C ALA A 24 -7.20 15.95 -7.21
N ALA A 25 -7.30 14.82 -6.48
CA ALA A 25 -6.32 14.48 -5.46
C ALA A 25 -4.90 14.48 -6.07
N SER A 26 -3.99 15.26 -5.51
CA SER A 26 -2.62 15.39 -6.02
C SER A 26 -1.86 14.08 -5.81
N GLN A 27 -1.13 13.65 -6.84
CA GLN A 27 -0.20 12.54 -6.74
C GLN A 27 1.11 13.03 -6.12
N VAL A 28 1.57 12.37 -5.07
CA VAL A 28 2.84 12.62 -4.41
C VAL A 28 3.87 11.58 -4.89
N LYS A 29 5.07 12.04 -5.25
CA LYS A 29 6.20 11.15 -5.53
C LYS A 29 6.92 10.87 -4.23
N LEU A 30 6.81 9.65 -3.72
CA LEU A 30 7.57 9.19 -2.56
C LEU A 30 9.02 8.88 -2.93
N PHE A 31 9.29 8.50 -4.18
CA PHE A 31 10.63 8.32 -4.72
C PHE A 31 10.62 8.53 -6.24
N ASP A 32 11.48 9.42 -6.73
CA ASP A 32 11.62 9.78 -8.13
C ASP A 32 13.00 9.44 -8.74
N GLY A 33 13.86 8.78 -7.96
CA GLY A 33 15.21 8.40 -8.36
C GLY A 33 16.32 9.32 -7.82
N SER A 34 15.99 10.39 -7.10
CA SER A 34 16.95 11.42 -6.70
C SER A 34 17.15 11.58 -5.20
N SER A 35 16.12 11.31 -4.37
CA SER A 35 16.16 11.64 -2.95
C SER A 35 15.37 10.68 -2.07
N LEU A 36 15.84 10.45 -0.84
CA LEU A 36 15.14 9.76 0.23
C LEU A 36 14.42 10.72 1.19
N SER A 37 14.22 11.99 0.83
CA SER A 37 13.62 13.00 1.72
C SER A 37 12.22 12.64 2.21
N ALA A 38 11.44 11.84 1.46
CA ALA A 38 10.14 11.34 1.88
C ALA A 38 10.21 10.12 2.82
N TRP A 39 11.42 9.62 3.10
CA TRP A 39 11.63 8.37 3.84
C TRP A 39 12.47 8.60 5.10
N ARG A 40 12.27 7.73 6.08
CA ARG A 40 13.07 7.59 7.30
C ARG A 40 13.13 6.11 7.70
N GLY A 41 13.92 5.78 8.68
CA GLY A 41 13.89 4.45 9.29
C GLY A 41 12.66 4.25 10.17
N TYR A 42 12.27 3.00 10.35
CA TYR A 42 11.26 2.64 11.34
C TYR A 42 11.77 3.05 12.74
N LYS A 43 10.96 3.78 13.51
CA LYS A 43 11.33 4.38 14.81
C LYS A 43 12.65 5.19 14.79
N SER A 44 12.96 5.83 13.64
CA SER A 44 14.18 6.61 13.46
C SER A 44 13.94 7.79 12.55
N ASP A 45 14.60 8.91 12.77
CA ASP A 45 14.47 10.12 11.96
C ASP A 45 15.28 10.09 10.65
N ALA A 46 16.31 9.25 10.60
CA ALA A 46 17.17 9.08 9.42
C ALA A 46 16.91 7.74 8.72
N PRO A 47 17.09 7.66 7.39
CA PRO A 47 17.10 6.37 6.69
C PRO A 47 18.18 5.45 7.24
N PRO A 48 17.93 4.12 7.38
CA PRO A 48 18.94 3.18 7.83
C PRO A 48 20.12 3.10 6.84
N ALA A 49 21.31 2.85 7.37
CA ALA A 49 22.46 2.57 6.54
C ALA A 49 22.23 1.33 5.65
N GLY A 50 22.81 1.35 4.43
CA GLY A 50 22.67 0.26 3.47
C GLY A 50 21.64 0.52 2.36
N TRP A 51 20.65 1.41 2.56
CA TRP A 51 19.86 1.93 1.47
C TRP A 51 20.64 2.99 0.69
N ARG A 52 20.64 2.88 -0.63
CA ARG A 52 21.36 3.80 -1.53
C ARG A 52 20.58 4.04 -2.81
N ILE A 53 20.84 5.16 -3.45
CA ILE A 53 20.32 5.48 -4.79
C ILE A 53 21.38 5.10 -5.81
N ALA A 54 21.04 4.20 -6.73
CA ALA A 54 21.93 3.76 -7.81
C ALA A 54 21.14 3.64 -9.11
N GLY A 55 21.62 4.30 -10.16
CA GLY A 55 20.95 4.29 -11.48
C GLY A 55 19.49 4.77 -11.44
N GLY A 56 19.17 5.73 -10.58
CA GLY A 56 17.81 6.25 -10.42
C GLY A 56 16.87 5.30 -9.68
N ALA A 57 17.38 4.23 -9.07
CA ALA A 57 16.63 3.30 -8.24
C ALA A 57 17.10 3.35 -6.78
N LEU A 58 16.16 3.16 -5.84
CA LEU A 58 16.44 2.92 -4.43
C LEU A 58 16.82 1.46 -4.28
N THR A 59 18.03 1.17 -3.81
CA THR A 59 18.58 -0.18 -3.77
C THR A 59 19.13 -0.53 -2.41
N LYS A 60 19.08 -1.82 -2.08
CA LYS A 60 19.85 -2.43 -1.00
C LYS A 60 20.50 -3.74 -1.46
N ASP A 61 21.52 -4.15 -0.73
CA ASP A 61 22.15 -5.45 -0.87
C ASP A 61 22.47 -5.96 0.54
N GLY A 62 22.00 -7.15 0.90
CA GLY A 62 22.02 -7.65 2.28
C GLY A 62 20.83 -7.15 3.13
N SER A 63 20.85 -7.49 4.42
CA SER A 63 19.84 -7.08 5.39
C SER A 63 20.13 -5.67 5.91
N VAL A 64 19.10 -4.81 5.90
CA VAL A 64 19.14 -3.42 6.37
C VAL A 64 17.87 -3.12 7.16
N GLY A 65 17.78 -2.00 7.86
CA GLY A 65 16.55 -1.60 8.53
C GLY A 65 15.45 -1.22 7.55
N ASP A 66 14.18 -1.32 7.99
CA ASP A 66 13.02 -0.92 7.17
C ASP A 66 12.96 0.59 6.97
N LEU A 67 12.54 1.00 5.78
CA LEU A 67 12.16 2.37 5.49
C LEU A 67 10.66 2.56 5.72
N VAL A 68 10.30 3.71 6.27
CA VAL A 68 8.91 4.16 6.35
C VAL A 68 8.76 5.55 5.75
N SER A 69 7.62 5.83 5.14
CA SER A 69 7.30 7.18 4.67
C SER A 69 7.24 8.15 5.86
N ARG A 70 7.67 9.42 5.68
CA ARG A 70 7.51 10.46 6.70
C ARG A 70 6.04 10.78 6.92
N ASP A 71 5.31 10.91 5.81
CA ASP A 71 3.87 11.14 5.85
C ASP A 71 3.10 9.84 6.05
N GLU A 72 1.94 9.96 6.67
CA GLU A 72 0.97 8.88 6.82
C GLU A 72 -0.15 9.01 5.78
N PHE A 73 -0.72 7.87 5.38
CA PHE A 73 -1.77 7.78 4.38
C PHE A 73 -2.94 6.94 4.91
N GLY A 74 -4.16 7.43 4.71
CA GLY A 74 -5.41 6.73 5.01
C GLY A 74 -5.91 5.99 3.77
N ASP A 75 -6.73 6.67 2.97
CA ASP A 75 -7.20 6.17 1.68
C ASP A 75 -6.23 6.59 0.58
N PHE A 76 -5.77 5.62 -0.21
CA PHE A 76 -4.73 5.89 -1.21
C PHE A 76 -4.76 4.91 -2.39
N ASP A 77 -4.08 5.31 -3.46
CA ASP A 77 -3.67 4.50 -4.60
C ASP A 77 -2.14 4.63 -4.71
N LEU A 78 -1.42 3.58 -4.30
CA LEU A 78 0.04 3.48 -4.30
C LEU A 78 0.49 2.67 -5.48
N GLU A 79 1.41 3.20 -6.27
CA GLU A 79 2.10 2.50 -7.35
C GLU A 79 3.60 2.54 -7.15
N LEU A 80 4.27 1.43 -7.44
CA LEU A 80 5.71 1.33 -7.43
C LEU A 80 6.21 0.24 -8.38
N GLU A 81 7.46 0.37 -8.80
CA GLU A 81 8.15 -0.72 -9.48
C GLU A 81 9.23 -1.30 -8.57
N TRP A 82 9.36 -2.61 -8.60
CA TRP A 82 10.31 -3.35 -7.78
C TRP A 82 11.02 -4.44 -8.59
N LYS A 83 12.23 -4.75 -8.17
CA LYS A 83 13.06 -5.80 -8.75
C LYS A 83 13.82 -6.49 -7.62
N ILE A 84 13.76 -7.83 -7.60
CA ILE A 84 14.36 -8.65 -6.55
C ILE A 84 15.40 -9.60 -7.14
N GLY A 85 16.42 -9.94 -6.34
CA GLY A 85 17.42 -10.93 -6.67
C GLY A 85 16.94 -12.35 -6.43
N GLU A 86 17.80 -13.34 -6.74
CA GLU A 86 17.54 -14.75 -6.50
C GLU A 86 17.35 -15.02 -5.01
N ALA A 87 16.37 -15.88 -4.68
CA ALA A 87 15.92 -16.18 -3.33
C ALA A 87 15.49 -14.97 -2.50
N GLY A 88 15.25 -13.82 -3.15
CA GLY A 88 14.93 -12.57 -2.49
C GLY A 88 13.56 -12.58 -1.83
N ASN A 89 13.47 -11.86 -0.71
CA ASN A 89 12.27 -11.64 0.09
C ASN A 89 12.22 -10.18 0.54
N SER A 90 11.05 -9.56 0.48
CA SER A 90 10.77 -8.20 0.94
C SER A 90 9.26 -7.97 0.95
N GLY A 91 8.83 -6.81 1.43
CA GLY A 91 7.42 -6.43 1.48
C GLY A 91 7.21 -4.93 1.35
N VAL A 92 5.98 -4.56 1.00
CA VAL A 92 5.47 -3.20 1.08
C VAL A 92 4.37 -3.16 2.12
N PHE A 93 4.64 -2.49 3.25
CA PHE A 93 3.68 -2.31 4.32
C PHE A 93 2.81 -1.09 4.07
N TYR A 94 1.57 -1.11 4.53
CA TYR A 94 0.67 0.03 4.42
C TYR A 94 -0.18 0.22 5.67
N ARG A 95 -0.47 1.49 5.97
CA ARG A 95 -1.12 1.93 7.21
C ARG A 95 -0.40 1.42 8.47
N GLY A 96 0.94 1.26 8.38
CA GLY A 96 1.77 0.83 9.50
C GLY A 96 1.87 1.87 10.60
N THR A 97 1.86 1.41 11.86
CA THR A 97 2.09 2.24 13.05
C THR A 97 3.40 1.86 13.72
N GLU A 98 3.91 2.71 14.61
CA GLU A 98 5.16 2.48 15.35
C GLU A 98 4.92 1.99 16.78
N GLU A 99 3.77 1.39 17.07
CA GLU A 99 3.44 0.89 18.40
C GLU A 99 4.22 -0.39 18.79
N TYR A 100 4.57 -1.23 17.81
CA TYR A 100 5.31 -2.48 18.02
C TYR A 100 6.78 -2.33 17.63
N ASP A 101 7.61 -3.33 17.91
CA ASP A 101 9.04 -3.32 17.57
C ASP A 101 9.31 -3.45 16.08
N HIS A 102 8.36 -3.98 15.32
CA HIS A 102 8.42 -4.09 13.86
C HIS A 102 7.11 -3.61 13.23
N ILE A 103 7.21 -2.97 12.06
CA ILE A 103 6.06 -2.45 11.33
C ILE A 103 5.07 -3.55 10.92
N TYR A 104 5.56 -4.74 10.56
CA TYR A 104 4.72 -5.87 10.13
C TYR A 104 3.84 -6.47 11.24
N TRP A 105 3.99 -6.02 12.48
CA TRP A 105 3.08 -6.40 13.56
C TRP A 105 1.85 -5.50 13.67
N SER A 106 1.88 -4.35 12.98
CA SER A 106 0.73 -3.45 12.90
C SER A 106 0.13 -3.37 11.50
N ALA A 107 0.92 -3.59 10.46
CA ALA A 107 0.62 -3.31 9.06
C ALA A 107 0.35 -4.58 8.24
N PRO A 108 -0.69 -4.60 7.38
CA PRO A 108 -0.76 -5.55 6.29
C PRO A 108 0.42 -5.37 5.32
N GLU A 109 0.80 -6.45 4.66
CA GLU A 109 1.99 -6.52 3.82
C GLU A 109 1.65 -7.03 2.41
N TYR A 110 1.98 -6.22 1.40
CA TYR A 110 2.08 -6.70 0.02
C TYR A 110 3.42 -7.41 -0.17
N GLN A 111 3.40 -8.72 -0.32
CA GLN A 111 4.60 -9.55 -0.41
C GLN A 111 5.38 -9.35 -1.71
N LEU A 112 6.70 -9.24 -1.61
CA LEU A 112 7.66 -9.23 -2.71
C LEU A 112 8.58 -10.45 -2.57
N LEU A 113 8.47 -11.42 -3.47
CA LEU A 113 9.17 -12.69 -3.31
C LEU A 113 9.71 -13.22 -4.64
N ASP A 114 10.84 -13.92 -4.59
CA ASP A 114 11.19 -14.90 -5.60
C ASP A 114 10.35 -16.17 -5.36
N ASP A 115 9.24 -16.28 -6.07
CA ASP A 115 8.28 -17.41 -5.93
C ASP A 115 8.87 -18.77 -6.29
N ILE A 116 10.14 -18.86 -6.68
CA ILE A 116 10.79 -20.11 -7.07
C ILE A 116 11.80 -20.57 -6.01
N LYS A 117 12.71 -19.68 -5.58
CA LYS A 117 13.86 -20.04 -4.75
C LYS A 117 13.84 -19.48 -3.33
N ALA A 118 12.95 -18.53 -3.02
CA ALA A 118 12.89 -17.98 -1.67
C ALA A 118 12.42 -19.04 -0.66
N ALA A 119 13.01 -19.04 0.54
CA ALA A 119 12.67 -19.97 1.62
C ALA A 119 11.21 -19.87 2.07
N ASP A 120 10.60 -18.70 1.88
CA ASP A 120 9.20 -18.39 2.24
C ASP A 120 8.19 -18.85 1.17
N ASN A 121 8.64 -19.33 0.01
CA ASN A 121 7.76 -19.89 -1.02
C ASN A 121 7.19 -21.25 -0.59
N LYS A 122 6.34 -21.27 0.44
CA LYS A 122 5.74 -22.50 0.99
C LYS A 122 4.30 -22.69 0.53
N THR A 123 3.56 -21.60 0.42
CA THR A 123 2.15 -21.60 0.03
C THR A 123 1.84 -20.32 -0.75
N ARG A 124 0.67 -20.26 -1.40
CA ARG A 124 0.23 -19.01 -2.07
C ARG A 124 -0.04 -17.85 -1.11
N LEU A 125 -0.13 -18.10 0.19
CA LEU A 125 -0.26 -17.08 1.23
C LEU A 125 1.03 -16.26 1.43
N THR A 126 2.19 -16.76 0.99
CA THR A 126 3.49 -16.11 1.17
C THR A 126 4.18 -15.75 -0.14
N CYS A 127 3.50 -15.94 -1.29
CA CYS A 127 4.01 -15.61 -2.61
C CYS A 127 3.85 -14.13 -2.97
N ALA A 128 4.57 -13.67 -3.99
CA ALA A 128 4.52 -12.30 -4.45
C ALA A 128 3.07 -11.82 -4.71
N GLY A 129 2.74 -10.63 -4.19
CA GLY A 129 1.43 -10.02 -4.30
C GLY A 129 0.39 -10.49 -3.27
N ALA A 130 0.68 -11.49 -2.45
CA ALA A 130 -0.19 -11.89 -1.34
C ALA A 130 -0.34 -10.74 -0.32
N ASP A 131 -1.46 -10.70 0.40
CA ASP A 131 -1.49 -10.10 1.74
C ASP A 131 -0.87 -11.14 2.67
N TYR A 132 0.40 -10.93 3.01
CA TYR A 132 1.29 -11.95 3.57
C TYR A 132 0.65 -12.71 4.73
N ALA A 133 0.58 -14.02 4.59
CA ALA A 133 0.00 -14.97 5.55
C ALA A 133 -1.50 -14.78 5.85
N VAL A 134 -2.22 -13.91 5.12
CA VAL A 134 -3.67 -13.66 5.31
C VAL A 134 -4.46 -14.00 4.04
N TYR A 135 -4.13 -13.40 2.89
CA TYR A 135 -4.78 -13.71 1.61
C TYR A 135 -3.81 -14.20 0.55
N PRO A 136 -4.14 -15.31 -0.14
CA PRO A 136 -3.25 -15.89 -1.14
C PRO A 136 -3.23 -15.08 -2.43
N SER A 137 -2.07 -15.00 -3.08
CA SER A 137 -1.91 -14.45 -4.42
C SER A 137 -2.03 -15.57 -5.48
N PRO A 138 -2.75 -15.36 -6.60
CA PRO A 138 -2.73 -16.28 -7.72
C PRO A 138 -1.35 -16.35 -8.39
N ALA A 139 -1.06 -17.45 -9.10
CA ALA A 139 0.17 -17.59 -9.88
C ALA A 139 0.07 -16.92 -11.26
N GLY A 140 1.21 -16.76 -11.96
CA GLY A 140 1.27 -16.45 -13.39
C GLY A 140 1.45 -14.99 -13.76
N HIS A 141 1.54 -14.07 -12.80
CA HIS A 141 1.66 -12.63 -13.07
C HIS A 141 3.02 -12.03 -12.72
N LEU A 142 3.89 -12.82 -12.06
CA LEU A 142 5.23 -12.40 -11.65
C LEU A 142 6.21 -12.54 -12.82
N LYS A 143 7.01 -11.51 -13.07
CA LYS A 143 8.15 -11.57 -14.00
C LYS A 143 9.35 -12.23 -13.33
N PRO A 144 10.25 -12.85 -14.10
CA PRO A 144 11.46 -13.50 -13.59
C PRO A 144 12.30 -12.58 -12.70
N VAL A 145 13.06 -13.18 -11.79
CA VAL A 145 14.08 -12.53 -10.96
C VAL A 145 14.97 -11.62 -11.81
N GLY A 146 15.32 -10.44 -11.30
CA GLY A 146 16.10 -9.43 -11.99
C GLY A 146 15.32 -8.55 -12.97
N GLN A 147 14.05 -8.82 -13.21
CA GLN A 147 13.17 -7.97 -14.01
C GLN A 147 12.30 -7.05 -13.14
N TRP A 148 11.92 -5.89 -13.70
CA TRP A 148 11.05 -4.94 -13.04
C TRP A 148 9.59 -5.39 -13.07
N ASN A 149 9.00 -5.55 -11.88
CA ASN A 149 7.58 -5.75 -11.66
C ASN A 149 6.93 -4.43 -11.22
N ARG A 150 5.66 -4.26 -11.52
CA ARG A 150 4.85 -3.13 -11.04
C ARG A 150 3.84 -3.64 -10.03
N ALA A 151 3.92 -3.13 -8.81
CA ALA A 151 2.90 -3.31 -7.79
C ALA A 151 1.98 -2.09 -7.74
N ARG A 152 0.70 -2.33 -7.43
CA ARG A 152 -0.25 -1.29 -7.08
C ARG A 152 -1.10 -1.77 -5.92
N ILE A 153 -1.27 -0.92 -4.91
CA ILE A 153 -2.09 -1.16 -3.74
C ILE A 153 -3.13 -0.04 -3.68
N VAL A 154 -4.41 -0.41 -3.68
CA VAL A 154 -5.50 0.54 -3.47
C VAL A 154 -6.12 0.27 -2.12
N ALA A 155 -6.21 1.28 -1.27
CA ALA A 155 -6.91 1.21 0.01
C ALA A 155 -7.96 2.32 0.07
N ARG A 156 -9.22 1.94 0.34
CA ARG A 156 -10.34 2.88 0.47
C ARG A 156 -11.25 2.44 1.61
N GLY A 157 -11.24 3.17 2.72
CA GLY A 157 -11.87 2.70 3.94
C GLY A 157 -11.33 1.31 4.31
N PRO A 158 -12.18 0.32 4.53
CA PRO A 158 -11.75 -1.05 4.82
C PRO A 158 -11.34 -1.84 3.56
N HIS A 159 -11.73 -1.40 2.35
CA HIS A 159 -11.48 -2.11 1.11
C HIS A 159 -10.02 -1.97 0.66
N VAL A 160 -9.37 -3.10 0.34
CA VAL A 160 -8.00 -3.16 -0.15
C VAL A 160 -7.93 -4.02 -1.41
N GLU A 161 -7.14 -3.58 -2.39
CA GLU A 161 -6.83 -4.34 -3.60
C GLU A 161 -5.31 -4.45 -3.77
N HIS A 162 -4.82 -5.64 -4.16
CA HIS A 162 -3.46 -5.86 -4.61
C HIS A 162 -3.42 -6.14 -6.11
N TRP A 163 -2.53 -5.47 -6.81
CA TRP A 163 -2.33 -5.60 -8.25
C TRP A 163 -0.86 -5.87 -8.58
N LEU A 164 -0.59 -6.75 -9.54
CA LEU A 164 0.75 -7.05 -10.05
C LEU A 164 0.75 -6.99 -11.57
N ASN A 165 1.64 -6.19 -12.15
CA ASN A 165 1.82 -6.04 -13.59
C ASN A 165 0.52 -5.76 -14.37
N GLY A 166 -0.41 -5.03 -13.75
CA GLY A 166 -1.70 -4.65 -14.34
C GLY A 166 -2.86 -5.64 -14.09
N PHE A 167 -2.60 -6.76 -13.40
CA PHE A 167 -3.61 -7.73 -13.02
C PHE A 167 -4.00 -7.57 -11.56
N LYS A 168 -5.31 -7.51 -11.26
CA LYS A 168 -5.80 -7.57 -9.89
C LYS A 168 -5.65 -8.99 -9.36
N LEU A 169 -4.85 -9.15 -8.31
CA LEU A 169 -4.53 -10.45 -7.71
C LEU A 169 -5.56 -10.86 -6.67
N LEU A 170 -5.93 -9.92 -5.82
CA LEU A 170 -6.83 -10.13 -4.71
C LEU A 170 -7.46 -8.81 -4.26
N GLU A 171 -8.56 -8.91 -3.55
CA GLU A 171 -9.22 -7.82 -2.83
C GLU A 171 -9.83 -8.36 -1.55
N TYR A 172 -9.95 -7.52 -0.53
CA TYR A 172 -10.52 -7.88 0.76
C TYR A 172 -11.01 -6.66 1.54
N GLU A 173 -11.77 -6.92 2.59
CA GLU A 173 -12.29 -5.91 3.52
C GLU A 173 -11.65 -6.11 4.89
N ILE A 174 -10.82 -5.16 5.33
CA ILE A 174 -10.24 -5.15 6.68
C ILE A 174 -11.37 -5.09 7.71
N GLY A 175 -11.31 -5.96 8.72
CA GLY A 175 -12.33 -6.03 9.78
C GLY A 175 -13.57 -6.82 9.41
N SER A 176 -13.70 -7.36 8.20
CA SER A 176 -14.75 -8.33 7.86
C SER A 176 -14.63 -9.61 8.70
N ALA A 177 -15.67 -10.42 8.74
CA ALA A 177 -15.65 -11.71 9.43
C ALA A 177 -14.60 -12.66 8.82
N ASP A 178 -14.47 -12.68 7.48
CA ASP A 178 -13.46 -13.48 6.79
C ASP A 178 -12.03 -13.00 7.11
N TRP A 179 -11.77 -11.68 7.02
CA TRP A 179 -10.48 -11.11 7.37
C TRP A 179 -10.10 -11.43 8.83
N THR A 180 -11.04 -11.23 9.76
CA THR A 180 -10.83 -11.50 11.18
C THR A 180 -10.50 -12.97 11.44
N ALA A 181 -11.21 -13.90 10.78
CA ALA A 181 -10.93 -15.34 10.91
C ALA A 181 -9.52 -15.71 10.36
N ARG A 182 -9.12 -15.12 9.21
CA ARG A 182 -7.79 -15.37 8.62
C ARG A 182 -6.67 -14.81 9.49
N VAL A 183 -6.80 -13.59 9.98
CA VAL A 183 -5.81 -13.00 10.91
C VAL A 183 -5.68 -13.85 12.17
N LYS A 184 -6.79 -14.31 12.74
CA LYS A 184 -6.78 -15.22 13.90
C LYS A 184 -6.08 -16.55 13.63
N ALA A 185 -6.14 -17.05 12.39
CA ALA A 185 -5.46 -18.27 11.96
C ALA A 185 -4.00 -18.06 11.55
N SER A 186 -3.52 -16.82 11.49
CA SER A 186 -2.17 -16.45 11.07
C SER A 186 -1.25 -16.16 12.26
N LYS A 187 0.04 -15.91 11.97
CA LYS A 187 1.01 -15.42 12.95
C LYS A 187 0.64 -14.09 13.60
N PHE A 188 -0.26 -13.32 12.97
CA PHE A 188 -0.69 -12.01 13.43
C PHE A 188 -1.76 -12.04 14.52
N ALA A 189 -2.26 -13.22 14.88
CA ALA A 189 -3.23 -13.39 15.98
C ALA A 189 -2.76 -12.81 17.32
N ALA A 190 -1.43 -12.76 17.53
CA ALA A 190 -0.81 -12.20 18.74
C ALA A 190 -0.82 -10.66 18.80
N TYR A 191 -1.16 -9.98 17.68
CA TYR A 191 -1.09 -8.52 17.57
C TYR A 191 -2.50 -7.92 17.43
N PRO A 192 -3.11 -7.46 18.54
CA PRO A 192 -4.51 -7.07 18.55
C PRO A 192 -4.84 -5.88 17.65
N ASN A 193 -3.84 -5.06 17.29
CA ASN A 193 -4.00 -3.89 16.43
C ASN A 193 -3.55 -4.11 14.97
N TYR A 194 -3.18 -5.35 14.59
CA TYR A 194 -2.79 -5.67 13.22
C TYR A 194 -3.87 -5.26 12.21
N GLY A 195 -3.50 -4.45 11.23
CA GLY A 195 -4.36 -3.97 10.14
C GLY A 195 -5.47 -3.00 10.56
N LYS A 196 -5.59 -2.60 11.84
CA LYS A 196 -6.71 -1.78 12.33
C LYS A 196 -6.52 -0.28 12.16
N ALA A 197 -5.31 0.19 11.86
CA ALA A 197 -5.08 1.61 11.66
C ALA A 197 -5.76 2.10 10.39
N ALA A 198 -6.62 3.11 10.52
CA ALA A 198 -7.26 3.75 9.36
C ALA A 198 -6.27 4.62 8.55
N ARG A 199 -5.14 4.99 9.16
CA ARG A 199 -4.07 5.82 8.61
C ARG A 199 -2.74 5.40 9.22
N GLY A 200 -1.67 5.44 8.42
CA GLY A 200 -0.33 5.12 8.87
C GLY A 200 0.70 5.20 7.75
N HIS A 201 1.91 4.78 8.04
CA HIS A 201 3.04 4.83 7.12
C HIS A 201 2.96 3.78 6.01
N ILE A 202 3.55 4.12 4.85
CA ILE A 202 3.97 3.14 3.85
C ILE A 202 5.37 2.67 4.25
N GLY A 203 5.60 1.36 4.30
CA GLY A 203 6.89 0.77 4.64
C GLY A 203 7.51 -0.01 3.48
N LEU A 204 8.85 -0.02 3.41
CA LEU A 204 9.61 -0.89 2.50
C LEU A 204 10.50 -1.79 3.37
N GLN A 205 10.25 -3.09 3.30
CA GLN A 205 10.99 -4.05 4.12
C GLN A 205 12.43 -4.17 3.67
N GLY A 206 13.35 -4.08 4.61
CA GLY A 206 14.79 -4.14 4.36
C GLY A 206 15.49 -5.32 5.03
N ASP A 207 14.91 -5.96 6.02
CA ASP A 207 15.55 -6.87 6.96
C ASP A 207 15.94 -8.25 6.38
N HIS A 208 15.45 -8.63 5.22
CA HIS A 208 15.86 -9.86 4.54
C HIS A 208 17.15 -9.69 3.73
N PRO A 209 17.97 -10.74 3.58
CA PRO A 209 19.18 -10.71 2.76
C PRO A 209 18.85 -10.62 1.26
N GLY A 210 19.87 -10.31 0.46
CA GLY A 210 19.78 -10.26 -1.01
C GLY A 210 19.52 -8.88 -1.57
N SER A 211 19.62 -8.79 -2.89
CA SER A 211 19.48 -7.53 -3.62
C SER A 211 18.02 -7.22 -3.89
N LEU A 212 17.70 -5.94 -3.74
CA LEU A 212 16.37 -5.38 -3.96
C LEU A 212 16.50 -3.98 -4.56
N ALA A 213 15.60 -3.63 -5.44
CA ALA A 213 15.53 -2.29 -5.99
C ALA A 213 14.08 -1.84 -6.14
N PHE A 214 13.84 -0.55 -5.86
CA PHE A 214 12.57 0.15 -6.09
C PHE A 214 12.78 1.35 -6.99
N ARG A 215 11.76 1.72 -7.75
CA ARG A 215 11.71 2.99 -8.49
C ARG A 215 10.28 3.45 -8.70
N ASN A 216 10.10 4.70 -9.12
CA ASN A 216 8.79 5.24 -9.49
C ASN A 216 7.72 5.06 -8.39
N ILE A 217 8.10 5.28 -7.11
CA ILE A 217 7.16 5.17 -6.00
C ILE A 217 6.31 6.43 -5.94
N ARG A 218 5.01 6.28 -6.16
CA ARG A 218 4.05 7.39 -6.15
C ARG A 218 2.76 6.97 -5.48
N ILE A 219 2.18 7.91 -4.74
CA ILE A 219 0.95 7.71 -4.01
C ILE A 219 -0.02 8.85 -4.31
N LYS A 220 -1.27 8.50 -4.51
CA LYS A 220 -2.37 9.43 -4.66
C LYS A 220 -3.31 9.24 -3.48
N ALA A 221 -3.48 10.27 -2.64
CA ALA A 221 -4.51 10.25 -1.61
C ALA A 221 -5.89 10.17 -2.28
N LEU A 222 -6.74 9.28 -1.83
CA LEU A 222 -8.13 9.16 -2.24
C LEU A 222 -9.01 9.94 -1.26
N GLN A 223 -10.14 10.41 -1.74
CA GLN A 223 -11.08 11.20 -0.95
C GLN A 223 -12.40 10.44 -0.80
#